data_6d60d94d1453702865804e0d8eb643cd
#
_entry.id   6d60d94d1453702865804e0d8eb643cd
#
_cell.length_a   1.000
_cell.length_b   1.000
_cell.length_c   1.000
_cell.angle_alpha   90.00
_cell.angle_beta   90.00
_cell.angle_gamma   90.00
#
_symmetry.space_group_name_H-M   'P 1'
#
loop_
_entity.id
_entity.type
_entity.pdbx_description
1 polymer ?
#
loop_
_entity_poly.entity_id
_entity_poly.type
_entity_poly.pdbx_seq_one_letter_code
_entity_poly.pdbx_strand_id
1 'polypeptide(L)'
;STPIKSSAASDVYKRQGYRLNFTQQKTKGVEYMPISEQAFQLCGERKDGEQLVFGGLPDPSWINRPIKKWVAEAGITKHITYHCFRHSYATLQLAGGTDIYTVSKMLGHTNVRTTQVYAKVVDAKKEEATKTIKLDLPYY
;
A
#
# COMPACT_ATOMS: atom_id res chain seq x y z
N SER A 1 0.26 -11.53 -9.14
CA SER A 1 1.12 -10.33 -9.02
C SER A 1 2.35 -10.52 -9.87
N THR A 2 2.71 -9.50 -10.65
CA THR A 2 3.94 -9.55 -11.45
C THR A 2 5.14 -9.41 -10.52
N PRO A 3 6.15 -10.29 -10.60
CA PRO A 3 7.38 -10.13 -9.84
C PRO A 3 8.06 -8.81 -10.23
N ILE A 4 8.55 -8.07 -9.24
CA ILE A 4 9.24 -6.80 -9.47
C ILE A 4 10.71 -7.09 -9.70
N LYS A 5 11.23 -6.73 -10.88
CA LYS A 5 12.64 -6.83 -11.22
C LYS A 5 13.44 -5.66 -10.61
N SER A 6 14.73 -5.83 -10.38
CA SER A 6 15.60 -4.81 -9.79
C SER A 6 15.67 -3.51 -10.62
N SER A 7 15.53 -3.61 -11.95
CA SER A 7 15.42 -2.44 -12.84
C SER A 7 14.17 -1.60 -12.62
N ALA A 8 13.14 -2.17 -12.01
CA ALA A 8 11.88 -1.45 -11.73
C ALA A 8 11.97 -0.52 -10.50
N ALA A 9 12.98 -0.72 -9.65
CA ALA A 9 13.28 0.17 -8.53
C ALA A 9 14.36 1.17 -8.99
N SER A 10 13.96 2.25 -9.67
CA SER A 10 14.91 3.23 -10.17
C SER A 10 15.10 4.38 -9.18
N ASP A 11 16.39 4.71 -8.91
CA ASP A 11 16.81 5.97 -8.31
C ASP A 11 16.54 7.13 -9.29
N VAL A 12 15.30 7.55 -9.40
CA VAL A 12 15.03 8.75 -10.20
C VAL A 12 15.14 9.96 -9.29
N TYR A 13 16.32 10.56 -9.29
CA TYR A 13 16.67 11.84 -8.68
C TYR A 13 16.32 12.03 -7.19
N LYS A 14 17.33 12.27 -6.35
CA LYS A 14 17.26 12.63 -4.92
C LYS A 14 16.28 13.78 -4.57
N ARG A 15 15.71 14.47 -5.55
CA ARG A 15 14.71 15.54 -5.37
C ARG A 15 13.25 15.08 -5.57
N GLN A 16 12.98 13.87 -6.13
CA GLN A 16 11.62 13.43 -6.46
C GLN A 16 11.12 12.20 -5.69
N GLY A 17 11.94 11.67 -4.76
CA GLY A 17 11.59 10.46 -4.00
C GLY A 17 11.76 9.16 -4.79
N TYR A 18 11.52 8.04 -4.12
CA TYR A 18 11.64 6.70 -4.70
C TYR A 18 10.34 6.28 -5.36
N ARG A 19 10.43 5.53 -6.47
CA ARG A 19 9.25 4.97 -7.15
C ARG A 19 9.52 3.59 -7.71
N LEU A 20 8.48 2.76 -7.72
CA LEU A 20 8.48 1.48 -8.42
C LEU A 20 7.82 1.65 -9.79
N ASN A 21 8.47 1.15 -10.82
CA ASN A 21 7.93 1.05 -12.18
C ASN A 21 7.64 -0.42 -12.44
N PHE A 22 6.40 -0.77 -12.74
CA PHE A 22 6.04 -2.15 -13.03
C PHE A 22 4.90 -2.22 -14.04
N THR A 23 4.84 -3.30 -14.77
CA THR A 23 3.76 -3.56 -15.72
C THR A 23 2.71 -4.43 -15.05
N GLN A 24 1.48 -3.95 -14.98
CA GLN A 24 0.38 -4.76 -14.47
C GLN A 24 -0.01 -5.85 -15.47
N GLN A 25 -0.13 -7.10 -15.00
CA GLN A 25 -0.55 -8.22 -15.87
C GLN A 25 -1.94 -8.03 -16.47
N LYS A 26 -2.86 -7.44 -15.72
CA LYS A 26 -4.26 -7.27 -16.15
C LYS A 26 -4.46 -6.16 -17.18
N THR A 27 -3.75 -5.05 -17.04
CA THR A 27 -3.94 -3.84 -17.87
C THR A 27 -2.85 -3.65 -18.90
N LYS A 28 -1.74 -4.42 -18.81
CA LYS A 28 -0.52 -4.28 -19.61
C LYS A 28 0.07 -2.86 -19.64
N GLY A 29 -0.44 -1.98 -18.78
CA GLY A 29 0.05 -0.60 -18.62
C GLY A 29 1.27 -0.56 -17.71
N VAL A 30 2.16 0.42 -17.96
CA VAL A 30 3.25 0.75 -17.05
C VAL A 30 2.66 1.60 -15.93
N GLU A 31 2.81 1.12 -14.71
CA GLU A 31 2.35 1.81 -13.51
C GLU A 31 3.55 2.37 -12.74
N TYR A 32 3.36 3.57 -12.21
CA TYR A 32 4.35 4.26 -11.37
C TYR A 32 3.80 4.36 -9.96
N MET A 33 4.44 3.73 -9.00
CA MET A 33 4.04 3.80 -7.61
C MET A 33 5.14 4.46 -6.77
N PRO A 34 4.89 5.65 -6.19
CA PRO A 34 5.78 6.24 -5.20
C PRO A 34 5.90 5.32 -3.98
N ILE A 35 7.11 5.18 -3.45
CA ILE A 35 7.37 4.43 -2.23
C ILE A 35 8.16 5.28 -1.25
N SER A 36 8.00 5.00 0.05
CA SER A 36 8.79 5.67 1.09
C SER A 36 10.25 5.22 1.04
N GLU A 37 11.14 6.02 1.60
CA GLU A 37 12.55 5.64 1.78
C GLU A 37 12.69 4.33 2.56
N GLN A 38 11.90 4.13 3.61
CA GLN A 38 11.90 2.87 4.36
C GLN A 38 11.53 1.68 3.48
N ALA A 39 10.51 1.81 2.63
CA ALA A 39 10.12 0.75 1.71
C ALA A 39 11.22 0.47 0.67
N PHE A 40 11.91 1.52 0.21
CA PHE A 40 13.04 1.38 -0.70
C PHE A 40 14.22 0.63 -0.03
N GLN A 41 14.57 0.98 1.20
CA GLN A 41 15.61 0.30 1.98
C GLN A 41 15.30 -1.20 2.16
N LEU A 42 14.02 -1.55 2.37
CA LEU A 42 13.58 -2.94 2.48
C LEU A 42 13.71 -3.74 1.17
N CYS A 43 13.85 -3.08 0.03
CA CYS A 43 14.15 -3.76 -1.24
C CYS A 43 15.59 -4.31 -1.29
N GLY A 44 16.46 -3.90 -0.36
CA GLY A 44 17.86 -4.30 -0.30
C GLY A 44 18.73 -3.64 -1.37
N GLU A 45 19.93 -4.16 -1.54
CA GLU A 45 20.87 -3.63 -2.54
C GLU A 45 20.37 -3.85 -3.96
N ARG A 46 20.74 -2.91 -4.85
CA ARG A 46 20.41 -2.99 -6.26
C ARG A 46 21.13 -4.20 -6.89
N LYS A 47 20.35 -5.06 -7.49
CA LYS A 47 20.82 -6.24 -8.24
C LYS A 47 20.84 -5.94 -9.74
N ASP A 48 21.36 -6.88 -10.54
CA ASP A 48 21.24 -6.80 -11.99
C ASP A 48 19.78 -6.62 -12.42
N GLY A 49 19.56 -5.81 -13.47
CA GLY A 49 18.22 -5.38 -13.87
C GLY A 49 17.21 -6.49 -14.11
N GLU A 50 17.67 -7.67 -14.52
CA GLU A 50 16.82 -8.84 -14.75
C GLU A 50 16.52 -9.67 -13.50
N GLN A 51 17.26 -9.45 -12.40
CA GLN A 51 17.02 -10.16 -11.15
C GLN A 51 15.81 -9.61 -10.42
N LEU A 52 15.11 -10.48 -9.71
CA LEU A 52 13.97 -10.08 -8.88
C LEU A 52 14.46 -9.35 -7.63
N VAL A 53 13.75 -8.29 -7.23
CA VAL A 53 13.98 -7.59 -5.96
C VAL A 53 13.89 -8.59 -4.81
N PHE A 54 12.84 -9.38 -4.79
CA PHE A 54 12.63 -10.45 -3.81
C PHE A 54 12.71 -11.80 -4.53
N GLY A 55 13.90 -12.40 -4.53
CA GLY A 55 14.10 -13.77 -5.03
C GLY A 55 13.59 -14.81 -4.02
N GLY A 56 13.16 -15.96 -4.52
CA GLY A 56 12.79 -17.10 -3.66
C GLY A 56 11.44 -16.97 -2.97
N LEU A 57 10.64 -15.93 -3.27
CA LEU A 57 9.27 -15.89 -2.78
C LEU A 57 8.43 -17.02 -3.39
N PRO A 58 7.57 -17.67 -2.60
CA PRO A 58 6.66 -18.67 -3.12
C PRO A 58 5.67 -18.06 -4.11
N ASP A 59 5.11 -18.89 -4.98
CA ASP A 59 4.01 -18.49 -5.84
C ASP A 59 2.90 -17.81 -5.03
N PRO A 60 2.24 -16.75 -5.56
CA PRO A 60 1.19 -16.01 -4.86
C PRO A 60 0.06 -16.89 -4.30
N SER A 61 -0.22 -18.04 -4.93
CA SER A 61 -1.21 -19.01 -4.43
C SER A 61 -0.77 -19.70 -3.13
N TRP A 62 0.53 -19.80 -2.88
CA TRP A 62 1.10 -20.45 -1.70
C TRP A 62 1.58 -19.50 -0.62
N ILE A 63 1.55 -18.18 -0.85
CA ILE A 63 2.13 -17.17 0.06
C ILE A 63 1.48 -17.17 1.45
N ASN A 64 0.24 -17.60 1.56
CA ASN A 64 -0.48 -17.64 2.84
C ASN A 64 0.06 -18.75 3.78
N ARG A 65 0.73 -19.77 3.27
CA ARG A 65 1.28 -20.86 4.09
C ARG A 65 2.41 -20.39 5.02
N PRO A 66 3.48 -19.74 4.52
CA PRO A 66 4.51 -19.18 5.40
C PRO A 66 3.99 -18.08 6.31
N ILE A 67 3.04 -17.24 5.85
CA ILE A 67 2.40 -16.22 6.69
C ILE A 67 1.69 -16.85 7.87
N LYS A 68 0.88 -17.88 7.63
CA LYS A 68 0.17 -18.61 8.69
C LYS A 68 1.13 -19.16 9.74
N LYS A 69 2.25 -19.76 9.30
CA LYS A 69 3.27 -20.30 10.19
C LYS A 69 3.88 -19.17 11.05
N TRP A 70 4.33 -18.10 10.42
CA TRP A 70 4.93 -16.96 11.09
C TRP A 70 3.99 -16.29 12.12
N VAL A 71 2.73 -16.10 11.77
CA VAL A 71 1.69 -15.52 12.64
C VAL A 71 1.44 -16.41 13.85
N ALA A 72 1.40 -17.75 13.67
CA ALA A 72 1.24 -18.70 14.75
C ALA A 72 2.45 -18.70 15.70
N GLU A 73 3.67 -18.66 15.17
CA GLU A 73 4.91 -18.56 15.95
C GLU A 73 4.97 -17.27 16.78
N ALA A 74 4.35 -16.19 16.29
CA ALA A 74 4.21 -14.93 17.04
C ALA A 74 3.09 -14.96 18.09
N GLY A 75 2.41 -16.09 18.31
CA GLY A 75 1.32 -16.24 19.26
C GLY A 75 0.02 -15.55 18.86
N ILE A 76 -0.12 -15.15 17.59
CA ILE A 76 -1.31 -14.48 17.08
C ILE A 76 -2.33 -15.53 16.65
N THR A 77 -3.51 -15.53 17.28
CA THR A 77 -4.60 -16.48 17.01
C THR A 77 -5.54 -16.06 15.88
N LYS A 78 -5.45 -14.79 15.44
CA LYS A 78 -6.26 -14.27 14.34
C LYS A 78 -5.86 -14.92 13.00
N HIS A 79 -6.85 -15.15 12.15
CA HIS A 79 -6.61 -15.63 10.78
C HIS A 79 -6.06 -14.50 9.92
N ILE A 80 -4.73 -14.46 9.75
CA ILE A 80 -4.02 -13.46 8.95
C ILE A 80 -3.62 -14.09 7.61
N THR A 81 -3.93 -13.38 6.54
CA THR A 81 -3.57 -13.73 5.16
C THR A 81 -2.80 -12.58 4.51
N TYR A 82 -2.18 -12.83 3.37
CA TYR A 82 -1.54 -11.80 2.55
C TYR A 82 -2.49 -10.62 2.25
N HIS A 83 -3.78 -10.90 2.08
CA HIS A 83 -4.80 -9.86 1.83
C HIS A 83 -5.01 -8.91 3.03
N CYS A 84 -4.76 -9.40 4.24
CA CYS A 84 -4.86 -8.57 5.45
C CYS A 84 -3.85 -7.41 5.43
N PHE A 85 -2.66 -7.61 4.88
CA PHE A 85 -1.67 -6.53 4.75
C PHE A 85 -2.17 -5.43 3.82
N ARG A 86 -2.82 -5.80 2.72
CA ARG A 86 -3.43 -4.85 1.80
C ARG A 86 -4.56 -4.06 2.47
N HIS A 87 -5.41 -4.71 3.27
CA HIS A 87 -6.46 -4.06 4.04
C HIS A 87 -5.88 -3.11 5.08
N SER A 88 -4.86 -3.55 5.83
CA SER A 88 -4.17 -2.72 6.82
C SER A 88 -3.54 -1.49 6.17
N TYR A 89 -2.86 -1.65 5.04
CA TYR A 89 -2.30 -0.55 4.29
C TYR A 89 -3.36 0.50 3.92
N ALA A 90 -4.48 0.06 3.32
CA ALA A 90 -5.58 0.95 2.96
C ALA A 90 -6.14 1.70 4.17
N THR A 91 -6.37 0.99 5.27
CA THR A 91 -6.91 1.56 6.52
C THR A 91 -5.95 2.59 7.12
N LEU A 92 -4.66 2.28 7.16
CA LEU A 92 -3.63 3.19 7.68
C LEU A 92 -3.49 4.45 6.81
N GLN A 93 -3.54 4.32 5.49
CA GLN A 93 -3.50 5.47 4.59
C GLN A 93 -4.71 6.40 4.80
N LEU A 94 -5.91 5.85 4.86
CA LEU A 94 -7.13 6.61 5.14
C LEU A 94 -7.09 7.23 6.55
N ALA A 95 -6.65 6.49 7.55
CA ALA A 95 -6.44 7.02 8.90
C ALA A 95 -5.38 8.11 8.92
N GLY A 96 -4.34 8.04 8.12
CA GLY A 96 -3.31 9.07 7.91
C GLY A 96 -3.80 10.33 7.17
N GLY A 97 -5.01 10.34 6.60
CA GLY A 97 -5.57 11.50 5.88
C GLY A 97 -5.50 11.42 4.36
N THR A 98 -4.95 10.32 3.82
CA THR A 98 -4.97 10.12 2.36
C THR A 98 -6.42 9.94 1.90
N ASP A 99 -6.81 10.63 0.86
CA ASP A 99 -8.17 10.53 0.33
C ASP A 99 -8.43 9.15 -0.32
N ILE A 100 -9.70 8.76 -0.34
CA ILE A 100 -10.13 7.44 -0.79
C ILE A 100 -9.83 7.18 -2.27
N TYR A 101 -9.83 8.22 -3.11
CA TYR A 101 -9.51 8.08 -4.53
C TYR A 101 -8.03 7.76 -4.72
N THR A 102 -7.16 8.47 -4.03
CA THR A 102 -5.71 8.22 -4.03
C THR A 102 -5.41 6.81 -3.52
N VAL A 103 -6.01 6.39 -2.40
CA VAL A 103 -5.86 5.01 -1.88
C VAL A 103 -6.34 3.98 -2.89
N SER A 104 -7.46 4.23 -3.57
CA SER A 104 -7.98 3.35 -4.62
C SER A 104 -6.96 3.18 -5.76
N LYS A 105 -6.33 4.26 -6.21
CA LYS A 105 -5.27 4.22 -7.22
C LYS A 105 -4.03 3.48 -6.74
N MET A 106 -3.56 3.75 -5.53
CA MET A 106 -2.41 3.04 -4.93
C MET A 106 -2.65 1.53 -4.81
N LEU A 107 -3.90 1.12 -4.57
CA LEU A 107 -4.31 -0.28 -4.56
C LEU A 107 -4.51 -0.87 -5.97
N GLY A 108 -4.48 -0.08 -7.03
CA GLY A 108 -4.74 -0.52 -8.40
C GLY A 108 -6.19 -0.93 -8.62
N HIS A 109 -7.14 -0.33 -7.89
CA HIS A 109 -8.55 -0.58 -8.13
C HIS A 109 -9.02 0.21 -9.36
N THR A 110 -9.67 -0.45 -10.31
CA THR A 110 -10.29 0.19 -11.46
C THR A 110 -11.55 0.96 -11.09
N ASN A 111 -12.20 0.59 -9.98
CA ASN A 111 -13.41 1.22 -9.48
C ASN A 111 -13.24 1.59 -8.00
N VAL A 112 -13.44 2.86 -7.67
CA VAL A 112 -13.37 3.39 -6.29
C VAL A 112 -14.34 2.67 -5.34
N ARG A 113 -15.47 2.17 -5.85
CA ARG A 113 -16.43 1.40 -5.04
C ARG A 113 -15.79 0.22 -4.31
N THR A 114 -14.76 -0.41 -4.91
CA THR A 114 -14.01 -1.49 -4.24
C THR A 114 -13.28 -1.01 -2.99
N THR A 115 -12.98 0.29 -2.90
CA THR A 115 -12.32 0.91 -1.74
C THR A 115 -13.33 1.34 -0.67
N GLN A 116 -14.62 1.41 -1.00
CA GLN A 116 -15.68 1.82 -0.05
C GLN A 116 -15.86 0.87 1.13
N VAL A 117 -15.32 -0.34 1.09
CA VAL A 117 -15.26 -1.24 2.25
C VAL A 117 -14.56 -0.61 3.45
N TYR A 118 -13.74 0.43 3.20
CA TYR A 118 -13.05 1.20 4.23
C TYR A 118 -13.80 2.48 4.64
N ALA A 119 -15.03 2.67 4.20
CA ALA A 119 -15.80 3.91 4.44
C ALA A 119 -15.92 4.28 5.92
N LYS A 120 -16.02 3.29 6.82
CA LYS A 120 -16.06 3.53 8.27
C LYS A 120 -14.87 4.33 8.81
N VAL A 121 -13.68 4.16 8.21
CA VAL A 121 -12.48 4.92 8.60
C VAL A 121 -12.61 6.39 8.18
N VAL A 122 -13.23 6.62 7.02
CA VAL A 122 -13.49 7.97 6.49
C VAL A 122 -14.55 8.68 7.35
N ASP A 123 -15.58 7.96 7.80
CA ASP A 123 -16.65 8.52 8.61
C ASP A 123 -16.15 8.98 9.99
N ALA A 124 -15.28 8.22 10.63
CA ALA A 124 -14.63 8.65 11.87
C ALA A 124 -13.87 9.98 11.71
N LYS A 125 -13.28 10.23 10.56
CA LYS A 125 -12.58 11.48 10.25
C LYS A 125 -13.51 12.65 9.94
N LYS A 126 -14.73 12.42 9.48
CA LYS A 126 -15.72 13.50 9.29
C LYS A 126 -16.05 14.18 10.61
N GLU A 127 -16.18 13.43 11.70
CA GLU A 127 -16.41 13.99 13.03
C GLU A 127 -15.23 14.87 13.50
N GLU A 128 -14.01 14.45 13.20
CA GLU A 128 -12.81 15.23 13.54
C GLU A 128 -12.72 16.50 12.69
N ALA A 129 -13.03 16.41 11.41
CA ALA A 129 -13.02 17.54 10.48
C ALA A 129 -14.00 18.65 10.90
N THR A 130 -15.16 18.31 11.47
CA THR A 130 -16.12 19.32 11.95
C THR A 130 -15.59 20.18 13.10
N LYS A 131 -14.60 19.66 13.86
CA LYS A 131 -13.97 20.38 14.97
C LYS A 131 -12.85 21.32 14.53
N THR A 132 -12.43 21.22 13.28
CA THR A 132 -11.28 21.98 12.75
C THR A 132 -11.65 23.41 12.40
N ILE A 133 -12.90 23.66 11.99
CA ILE A 133 -13.38 25.00 11.66
C ILE A 133 -13.99 25.63 12.92
N LYS A 134 -13.30 26.61 13.46
CA LYS A 134 -13.80 27.46 14.55
C LYS A 134 -14.12 28.82 13.97
N LEU A 135 -15.36 29.24 14.05
CA LEU A 135 -15.79 30.57 13.68
C LEU A 135 -15.98 31.38 14.97
N ASP A 136 -15.30 32.53 15.08
CA ASP A 136 -15.58 33.53 16.11
C ASP A 136 -16.88 34.22 15.74
N LEU A 137 -18.00 33.62 16.14
CA LEU A 137 -19.31 34.22 15.98
C LEU A 137 -19.59 35.10 17.19
N PRO A 138 -20.01 36.37 16.99
CA PRO A 138 -20.49 37.19 18.10
C PRO A 138 -21.70 36.49 18.72
N TYR A 139 -21.65 36.32 20.03
CA TYR A 139 -22.80 35.82 20.78
C TYR A 139 -23.92 36.85 20.65
N TYR A 140 -25.05 36.42 20.12
CA TYR A 140 -26.30 37.20 20.17
C TYR A 140 -26.99 36.96 21.51
#